data_06cf1d940e34f0db90039d225bc7c20e
#
_entry.id   06cf1d940e34f0db90039d225bc7c20e
#
_cell.length_a   1.000
_cell.length_b   1.000
_cell.length_c   1.000
_cell.angle_alpha   90.00
_cell.angle_beta   90.00
_cell.angle_gamma   90.00
#
_symmetry.space_group_name_H-M   'P 1'
#
loop_
_entity.id
_entity.type
_entity.pdbx_description
1 polymer ?
#
loop_
_entity_poly.entity_id
_entity_poly.type
_entity_poly.pdbx_seq_one_letter_code
_entity_poly.pdbx_strand_id
1 'polypeptide(L)'
;MRYMAVLEIKDLHVTREGKEILKGVNLKTGPGEVHAIMGPNGSGKSTLAYTLLAHPKYQVTKGDILIDGESVLGLSADERAKKGLFLGFQYPTEVSGVGFSHFLRTAYNSLSKALQGDDREVFITVREFQKYLKENLEKVGLKEEFLSRYLNEGFTGGEKKRAEVLQMAVLKPKISILDEPDSGLDIDAVQSVAKAISQVAGKDATIIIITHYARILKFLDKLDFVHVFAKGQVLKTGDASLADKLEAEGYEWALEQSA
;
A
#
# COMPACT_ATOMS: atom_id res chain seq x y z
N MET A 1 -4.17 1.00 23.29
CA MET A 1 -4.05 -0.30 22.57
C MET A 1 -3.75 0.00 21.12
N ARG A 2 -2.60 -0.42 20.56
CA ARG A 2 -2.39 -0.38 19.10
C ARG A 2 -3.27 -1.47 18.50
N TYR A 3 -4.24 -1.09 17.70
CA TYR A 3 -5.15 -2.02 17.07
C TYR A 3 -4.42 -2.74 15.93
N MET A 4 -4.19 -4.02 16.10
CA MET A 4 -3.71 -4.93 15.07
C MET A 4 -4.84 -5.10 14.04
N ALA A 5 -4.63 -4.76 12.78
CA ALA A 5 -5.69 -4.90 11.76
C ALA A 5 -5.47 -6.14 10.89
N VAL A 6 -6.55 -6.85 10.66
CA VAL A 6 -6.63 -8.00 9.74
C VAL A 6 -7.41 -7.57 8.51
N LEU A 7 -6.79 -7.69 7.33
CA LEU A 7 -7.50 -7.62 6.05
C LEU A 7 -7.91 -9.03 5.63
N GLU A 8 -9.18 -9.21 5.31
CA GLU A 8 -9.68 -10.45 4.75
C GLU A 8 -10.49 -10.18 3.49
N ILE A 9 -10.12 -10.82 2.40
CA ILE A 9 -10.80 -10.76 1.11
C ILE A 9 -11.40 -12.13 0.86
N LYS A 10 -12.73 -12.18 0.64
CA LYS A 10 -13.50 -13.42 0.49
C LYS A 10 -14.17 -13.47 -0.86
N ASP A 11 -13.78 -14.42 -1.69
CA ASP A 11 -14.40 -14.74 -2.98
C ASP A 11 -14.71 -13.47 -3.79
N LEU A 12 -13.74 -12.55 -3.89
CA LEU A 12 -13.93 -11.22 -4.45
C LEU A 12 -13.94 -11.26 -5.97
N HIS A 13 -15.07 -10.88 -6.56
CA HIS A 13 -15.24 -10.69 -7.99
C HIS A 13 -15.42 -9.21 -8.31
N VAL A 14 -14.71 -8.76 -9.33
CA VAL A 14 -14.71 -7.34 -9.71
C VAL A 14 -14.77 -7.19 -11.21
N THR A 15 -15.63 -6.28 -11.66
CA THR A 15 -15.73 -5.87 -13.07
C THR A 15 -15.24 -4.44 -13.27
N ARG A 16 -14.72 -4.20 -14.47
CA ARG A 16 -14.44 -2.87 -15.01
C ARG A 16 -14.99 -2.78 -16.42
N GLU A 17 -15.83 -1.79 -16.68
CA GLU A 17 -16.46 -1.58 -18.00
C GLU A 17 -17.16 -2.85 -18.53
N GLY A 18 -17.85 -3.56 -17.63
CA GLY A 18 -18.57 -4.81 -17.93
C GLY A 18 -17.70 -6.06 -18.09
N LYS A 19 -16.36 -5.94 -18.04
CA LYS A 19 -15.44 -7.08 -18.12
C LYS A 19 -15.01 -7.50 -16.71
N GLU A 20 -15.15 -8.78 -16.40
CA GLU A 20 -14.67 -9.36 -15.16
C GLU A 20 -13.15 -9.42 -15.15
N ILE A 21 -12.53 -8.82 -14.13
CA ILE A 21 -11.06 -8.76 -13.94
C ILE A 21 -10.64 -9.62 -12.76
N LEU A 22 -11.30 -9.50 -11.61
CA LEU A 22 -11.06 -10.38 -10.46
C LEU A 22 -12.12 -11.46 -10.42
N LYS A 23 -11.69 -12.69 -10.12
CA LYS A 23 -12.49 -13.91 -10.33
C LYS A 23 -12.46 -14.83 -9.09
N GLY A 24 -12.90 -14.30 -7.95
CA GLY A 24 -12.92 -15.06 -6.69
C GLY A 24 -11.59 -14.97 -5.93
N VAL A 25 -11.08 -13.75 -5.74
CA VAL A 25 -9.86 -13.52 -4.95
C VAL A 25 -10.12 -13.84 -3.49
N ASN A 26 -9.25 -14.68 -2.91
CA ASN A 26 -9.19 -14.96 -1.49
C ASN A 26 -7.81 -14.59 -0.96
N LEU A 27 -7.75 -13.74 0.06
CA LEU A 27 -6.53 -13.32 0.73
C LEU A 27 -6.85 -12.96 2.18
N LYS A 28 -6.01 -13.41 3.11
CA LYS A 28 -6.09 -13.00 4.50
C LYS A 28 -4.71 -12.62 5.00
N THR A 29 -4.63 -11.52 5.74
CA THR A 29 -3.40 -11.05 6.36
C THR A 29 -3.56 -11.05 7.88
N GLY A 30 -2.47 -11.32 8.58
CA GLY A 30 -2.36 -11.12 10.02
C GLY A 30 -1.74 -9.75 10.35
N PRO A 31 -1.80 -9.35 11.62
CA PRO A 31 -1.19 -8.11 12.07
C PRO A 31 0.34 -8.14 11.98
N GLY A 32 0.94 -7.07 11.45
CA GLY A 32 2.39 -6.96 11.34
C GLY A 32 3.03 -7.89 10.33
N GLU A 33 2.25 -8.55 9.48
CA GLU A 33 2.76 -9.38 8.40
C GLU A 33 3.11 -8.54 7.17
N VAL A 34 4.13 -9.00 6.45
CA VAL A 34 4.56 -8.45 5.16
C VAL A 34 4.26 -9.46 4.07
N HIS A 35 3.39 -9.07 3.16
CA HIS A 35 2.92 -9.88 2.04
C HIS A 35 3.42 -9.31 0.73
N ALA A 36 3.82 -10.16 -0.21
CA ALA A 36 4.04 -9.79 -1.60
C ALA A 36 2.97 -10.41 -2.49
N ILE A 37 2.36 -9.63 -3.37
CA ILE A 37 1.49 -10.11 -4.44
C ILE A 37 2.27 -9.98 -5.74
N MET A 38 2.68 -11.11 -6.29
CA MET A 38 3.50 -11.19 -7.50
C MET A 38 2.70 -11.80 -8.66
N GLY A 39 2.89 -11.27 -9.86
CA GLY A 39 2.21 -11.80 -11.03
C GLY A 39 2.53 -11.01 -12.30
N PRO A 40 2.24 -11.57 -13.47
CA PRO A 40 2.51 -10.90 -14.74
C PRO A 40 1.66 -9.63 -14.91
N ASN A 41 2.06 -8.79 -15.86
CA ASN A 41 1.27 -7.61 -16.22
C ASN A 41 -0.09 -8.02 -16.74
N GLY A 42 -1.13 -7.24 -16.39
CA GLY A 42 -2.52 -7.53 -16.76
C GLY A 42 -3.18 -8.65 -15.94
N SER A 43 -2.55 -9.20 -14.92
CA SER A 43 -3.14 -10.25 -14.07
C SER A 43 -4.26 -9.76 -13.15
N GLY A 44 -4.39 -8.44 -12.93
CA GLY A 44 -5.41 -7.83 -12.07
C GLY A 44 -4.90 -7.28 -10.72
N LYS A 45 -3.58 -7.25 -10.47
CA LYS A 45 -2.99 -6.76 -9.20
C LYS A 45 -3.40 -5.32 -8.85
N SER A 46 -3.20 -4.39 -9.77
CA SER A 46 -3.60 -2.99 -9.56
C SER A 46 -5.13 -2.84 -9.48
N THR A 47 -5.90 -3.72 -10.17
CA THR A 47 -7.36 -3.78 -9.99
C THR A 47 -7.71 -4.12 -8.55
N LEU A 48 -7.02 -5.08 -7.95
CA LEU A 48 -7.20 -5.42 -6.54
C LEU A 48 -6.89 -4.22 -5.64
N ALA A 49 -5.73 -3.57 -5.83
CA ALA A 49 -5.32 -2.39 -5.06
C ALA A 49 -6.36 -1.26 -5.11
N TYR A 50 -6.80 -0.90 -6.31
CA TYR A 50 -7.81 0.14 -6.50
C TYR A 50 -9.20 -0.24 -5.97
N THR A 51 -9.58 -1.51 -6.05
CA THR A 51 -10.83 -2.01 -5.46
C THR A 51 -10.81 -1.90 -3.94
N LEU A 52 -9.69 -2.24 -3.32
CA LEU A 52 -9.49 -2.07 -1.87
C LEU A 52 -9.64 -0.60 -1.43
N LEU A 53 -9.26 0.36 -2.29
CA LEU A 53 -9.44 1.80 -2.03
C LEU A 53 -10.82 2.34 -2.44
N ALA A 54 -11.78 1.53 -2.85
CA ALA A 54 -13.10 1.96 -3.33
C ALA A 54 -13.07 2.85 -4.59
N HIS A 55 -12.13 2.63 -5.50
CA HIS A 55 -12.04 3.44 -6.72
C HIS A 55 -13.26 3.20 -7.63
N PRO A 56 -14.00 4.26 -8.08
CA PRO A 56 -15.33 4.13 -8.69
C PRO A 56 -15.38 3.38 -10.02
N LYS A 57 -14.24 3.21 -10.71
CA LYS A 57 -14.17 2.44 -11.96
C LYS A 57 -14.26 0.93 -11.78
N TYR A 58 -14.16 0.43 -10.55
CA TYR A 58 -14.14 -0.99 -10.23
C TYR A 58 -15.38 -1.35 -9.42
N GLN A 59 -16.21 -2.27 -9.94
CA GLN A 59 -17.46 -2.68 -9.31
C GLN A 59 -17.31 -4.09 -8.74
N VAL A 60 -17.49 -4.21 -7.43
CA VAL A 60 -17.57 -5.52 -6.79
C VAL A 60 -18.91 -6.14 -7.13
N THR A 61 -18.90 -7.33 -7.73
CA THR A 61 -20.09 -8.07 -8.17
C THR A 61 -20.42 -9.23 -7.24
N LYS A 62 -19.40 -9.75 -6.51
CA LYS A 62 -19.56 -10.84 -5.54
C LYS A 62 -18.40 -10.81 -4.54
N GLY A 63 -18.62 -11.42 -3.37
CA GLY A 63 -17.62 -11.52 -2.31
C GLY A 63 -17.61 -10.34 -1.37
N ASP A 64 -16.60 -10.26 -0.50
CA ASP A 64 -16.49 -9.22 0.51
C ASP A 64 -15.04 -8.82 0.78
N ILE A 65 -14.87 -7.61 1.31
CA ILE A 65 -13.62 -7.07 1.83
C ILE A 65 -13.86 -6.68 3.27
N LEU A 66 -13.14 -7.31 4.20
CA LEU A 66 -13.31 -7.05 5.62
C LEU A 66 -12.01 -6.49 6.22
N ILE A 67 -12.17 -5.50 7.09
CA ILE A 67 -11.10 -4.99 7.97
C ILE A 67 -11.56 -5.25 9.40
N ASP A 68 -10.78 -6.00 10.17
CA ASP A 68 -11.11 -6.42 11.54
C ASP A 68 -12.49 -7.13 11.65
N GLY A 69 -12.86 -7.89 10.59
CA GLY A 69 -14.12 -8.62 10.50
C GLY A 69 -15.33 -7.80 10.06
N GLU A 70 -15.18 -6.49 9.86
CA GLU A 70 -16.24 -5.60 9.37
C GLU A 70 -16.11 -5.35 7.87
N SER A 71 -17.22 -5.53 7.12
CA SER A 71 -17.25 -5.23 5.69
C SER A 71 -17.02 -3.75 5.41
N VAL A 72 -16.19 -3.48 4.39
CA VAL A 72 -15.87 -2.12 3.94
C VAL A 72 -16.42 -1.81 2.55
N LEU A 73 -17.24 -2.69 1.96
CA LEU A 73 -17.74 -2.52 0.59
C LEU A 73 -18.57 -1.24 0.40
N GLY A 74 -19.39 -0.87 1.39
CA GLY A 74 -20.20 0.34 1.34
C GLY A 74 -19.46 1.63 1.70
N LEU A 75 -18.17 1.54 2.09
CA LEU A 75 -17.41 2.69 2.56
C LEU A 75 -16.67 3.37 1.40
N SER A 76 -16.64 4.70 1.45
CA SER A 76 -15.83 5.56 0.58
C SER A 76 -14.32 5.42 0.88
N ALA A 77 -13.48 5.95 -0.01
CA ALA A 77 -12.02 5.88 0.15
C ALA A 77 -11.53 6.53 1.45
N ASP A 78 -12.09 7.68 1.83
CA ASP A 78 -11.74 8.38 3.07
C ASP A 78 -12.21 7.63 4.33
N GLU A 79 -13.37 6.96 4.27
CA GLU A 79 -13.87 6.12 5.36
C GLU A 79 -12.98 4.88 5.54
N ARG A 80 -12.53 4.26 4.43
CA ARG A 80 -11.56 3.15 4.49
C ARG A 80 -10.19 3.61 5.02
N ALA A 81 -9.75 4.81 4.66
CA ALA A 81 -8.54 5.40 5.24
C ALA A 81 -8.68 5.61 6.77
N LYS A 82 -9.85 6.04 7.25
CA LYS A 82 -10.16 6.15 8.69
C LYS A 82 -10.18 4.79 9.41
N LYS A 83 -10.46 3.69 8.69
CA LYS A 83 -10.30 2.32 9.20
C LYS A 83 -8.82 1.88 9.24
N GLY A 84 -7.91 2.66 8.66
CA GLY A 84 -6.48 2.42 8.67
C GLY A 84 -5.90 1.87 7.37
N LEU A 85 -6.64 1.91 6.26
CA LEU A 85 -6.16 1.49 4.95
C LEU A 85 -5.39 2.63 4.27
N PHE A 86 -4.24 2.30 3.65
CA PHE A 86 -3.41 3.21 2.87
C PHE A 86 -3.04 2.55 1.53
N LEU A 87 -3.01 3.33 0.45
CA LEU A 87 -2.52 2.91 -0.85
C LEU A 87 -1.41 3.84 -1.34
N GLY A 88 -0.21 3.28 -1.57
CA GLY A 88 0.84 3.90 -2.38
C GLY A 88 0.61 3.57 -3.84
N PHE A 89 0.51 4.58 -4.68
CA PHE A 89 0.18 4.44 -6.10
C PHE A 89 1.38 4.05 -6.95
N GLN A 90 1.16 3.30 -8.02
CA GLN A 90 2.19 3.01 -9.02
C GLN A 90 2.80 4.31 -9.60
N TYR A 91 1.95 5.26 -9.95
CA TYR A 91 2.34 6.58 -10.48
C TYR A 91 1.72 7.70 -9.63
N PRO A 92 2.43 8.22 -8.60
CA PRO A 92 1.93 9.31 -7.80
C PRO A 92 1.76 10.59 -8.63
N THR A 93 0.53 11.12 -8.63
CA THR A 93 0.18 12.32 -9.41
C THR A 93 0.78 13.58 -8.78
N GLU A 94 1.22 14.51 -9.63
CA GLU A 94 1.60 15.86 -9.22
C GLU A 94 0.35 16.70 -8.98
N VAL A 95 0.34 17.45 -7.86
CA VAL A 95 -0.79 18.32 -7.51
C VAL A 95 -0.26 19.71 -7.25
N SER A 96 -0.24 20.52 -8.33
CA SER A 96 0.20 21.92 -8.26
C SER A 96 -0.71 22.75 -7.35
N GLY A 97 -0.11 23.65 -6.57
CA GLY A 97 -0.83 24.52 -5.64
C GLY A 97 -1.15 23.88 -4.29
N VAL A 98 -0.94 22.57 -4.12
CA VAL A 98 -1.14 21.87 -2.83
C VAL A 98 0.21 21.65 -2.16
N GLY A 99 0.52 22.45 -1.15
CA GLY A 99 1.78 22.31 -0.39
C GLY A 99 1.88 20.97 0.33
N PHE A 100 3.00 20.26 0.15
CA PHE A 100 3.19 18.90 0.66
C PHE A 100 3.04 18.82 2.20
N SER A 101 3.68 19.71 2.94
CA SER A 101 3.54 19.76 4.40
C SER A 101 2.11 20.06 4.85
N HIS A 102 1.40 20.95 4.14
CA HIS A 102 0.01 21.28 4.44
C HIS A 102 -0.92 20.10 4.20
N PHE A 103 -0.75 19.41 3.07
CA PHE A 103 -1.48 18.18 2.74
C PHE A 103 -1.30 17.12 3.83
N LEU A 104 -0.05 16.83 4.23
CA LEU A 104 0.25 15.82 5.25
C LEU A 104 -0.38 16.18 6.60
N ARG A 105 -0.34 17.47 7.02
CA ARG A 105 -0.95 17.88 8.27
C ARG A 105 -2.47 17.77 8.26
N THR A 106 -3.11 18.14 7.16
CA THR A 106 -4.55 18.02 6.98
C THR A 106 -5.00 16.56 7.04
N ALA A 107 -4.30 15.68 6.32
CA ALA A 107 -4.56 14.25 6.34
C ALA A 107 -4.32 13.64 7.74
N TYR A 108 -3.22 14.01 8.41
CA TYR A 108 -2.91 13.57 9.77
C TYR A 108 -4.01 13.94 10.76
N ASN A 109 -4.47 15.20 10.76
CA ASN A 109 -5.53 15.66 11.64
C ASN A 109 -6.85 14.90 11.38
N SER A 110 -7.21 14.71 10.10
CA SER A 110 -8.43 13.98 9.72
C SER A 110 -8.42 12.53 10.20
N LEU A 111 -7.27 11.83 10.07
CA LEU A 111 -7.13 10.43 10.48
C LEU A 111 -6.97 10.29 11.99
N SER A 112 -6.23 11.18 12.66
CA SER A 112 -6.04 11.14 14.11
C SER A 112 -7.36 11.26 14.88
N LYS A 113 -8.26 12.12 14.43
CA LYS A 113 -9.62 12.23 14.99
C LYS A 113 -10.38 10.89 14.89
N ALA A 114 -10.32 10.23 13.74
CA ALA A 114 -11.02 8.97 13.52
C ALA A 114 -10.44 7.80 14.32
N LEU A 115 -9.10 7.77 14.50
CA LEU A 115 -8.40 6.66 15.18
C LEU A 115 -8.42 6.77 16.70
N GLN A 116 -8.57 7.97 17.28
CA GLN A 116 -8.53 8.17 18.73
C GLN A 116 -9.91 8.04 19.40
N GLY A 117 -11.00 8.04 18.62
CA GLY A 117 -12.37 7.92 19.14
C GLY A 117 -12.78 9.06 20.09
N ASP A 118 -12.02 10.14 20.11
CA ASP A 118 -12.26 11.30 20.98
C ASP A 118 -12.86 12.43 20.14
N ASP A 119 -14.04 12.89 20.51
CA ASP A 119 -14.73 14.02 19.87
C ASP A 119 -14.01 15.37 20.08
N ARG A 120 -12.97 15.39 20.90
CA ARG A 120 -12.14 16.59 21.07
C ARG A 120 -11.30 16.82 19.81
N GLU A 121 -11.46 18.01 19.24
CA GLU A 121 -10.62 18.46 18.11
C GLU A 121 -9.17 18.73 18.58
N VAL A 122 -8.40 17.67 18.77
CA VAL A 122 -6.97 17.80 19.06
C VAL A 122 -6.23 17.92 17.72
N PHE A 123 -6.22 19.16 17.21
CA PHE A 123 -5.38 19.46 16.05
C PHE A 123 -3.93 19.63 16.49
N ILE A 124 -3.03 18.88 15.83
CA ILE A 124 -1.59 19.13 16.00
C ILE A 124 -1.27 20.54 15.49
N THR A 125 -0.57 21.33 16.28
CA THR A 125 -0.15 22.68 15.85
C THR A 125 0.83 22.60 14.70
N VAL A 126 0.98 23.68 13.90
CA VAL A 126 1.94 23.74 12.80
C VAL A 126 3.35 23.44 13.29
N ARG A 127 3.75 24.00 14.43
CA ARG A 127 5.09 23.84 15.01
C ARG A 127 5.37 22.40 15.45
N GLU A 128 4.43 21.77 16.14
CA GLU A 128 4.55 20.38 16.58
C GLU A 128 4.59 19.44 15.38
N PHE A 129 3.73 19.69 14.37
CA PHE A 129 3.72 18.90 13.16
C PHE A 129 5.01 19.02 12.36
N GLN A 130 5.61 20.22 12.26
CA GLN A 130 6.90 20.40 11.61
C GLN A 130 8.00 19.57 12.29
N LYS A 131 8.03 19.55 13.64
CA LYS A 131 8.97 18.71 14.38
C LYS A 131 8.73 17.22 14.06
N TYR A 132 7.49 16.77 14.09
CA TYR A 132 7.11 15.39 13.77
C TYR A 132 7.49 15.00 12.32
N LEU A 133 7.32 15.92 11.36
CA LEU A 133 7.74 15.68 9.98
C LEU A 133 9.25 15.50 9.86
N LYS A 134 10.04 16.35 10.51
CA LYS A 134 11.52 16.26 10.47
C LYS A 134 12.02 14.91 10.97
N GLU A 135 11.49 14.41 12.06
CA GLU A 135 11.81 13.09 12.61
C GLU A 135 11.49 11.93 11.64
N ASN A 136 10.50 12.10 10.76
CA ASN A 136 10.11 11.09 9.78
C ASN A 136 10.83 11.24 8.42
N LEU A 137 11.25 12.47 8.05
CA LEU A 137 12.05 12.70 6.84
C LEU A 137 13.36 11.92 6.83
N GLU A 138 14.06 11.90 7.97
CA GLU A 138 15.33 11.18 8.11
C GLU A 138 15.17 9.69 7.82
N LYS A 139 14.04 9.08 8.27
CA LYS A 139 13.76 7.65 8.06
C LYS A 139 13.58 7.29 6.58
N VAL A 140 13.09 8.23 5.79
CA VAL A 140 12.79 8.00 4.37
C VAL A 140 13.85 8.59 3.43
N GLY A 141 14.90 9.23 3.97
CA GLY A 141 15.98 9.81 3.18
C GLY A 141 15.54 10.98 2.28
N LEU A 142 14.54 11.75 2.71
CA LEU A 142 14.12 13.00 2.05
C LEU A 142 14.69 14.22 2.78
N LYS A 143 15.02 15.26 2.01
CA LYS A 143 15.50 16.53 2.56
C LYS A 143 14.33 17.43 2.97
N GLU A 144 14.57 18.36 3.91
CA GLU A 144 13.54 19.31 4.38
C GLU A 144 12.95 20.19 3.27
N GLU A 145 13.73 20.48 2.23
CA GLU A 145 13.30 21.31 1.10
C GLU A 145 12.04 20.77 0.40
N PHE A 146 11.80 19.43 0.45
CA PHE A 146 10.61 18.83 -0.11
C PHE A 146 9.33 19.27 0.58
N LEU A 147 9.38 19.62 1.86
CA LEU A 147 8.21 20.04 2.63
C LEU A 147 7.65 21.40 2.19
N SER A 148 8.48 22.25 1.55
CA SER A 148 8.08 23.56 1.02
C SER A 148 7.57 23.49 -0.41
N ARG A 149 7.67 22.33 -1.09
CA ARG A 149 7.24 22.14 -2.48
C ARG A 149 5.78 21.72 -2.54
N TYR A 150 5.21 21.76 -3.73
CA TYR A 150 3.89 21.18 -3.97
C TYR A 150 3.98 19.66 -4.04
N LEU A 151 2.85 18.99 -3.73
CA LEU A 151 2.76 17.54 -3.66
C LEU A 151 3.22 16.89 -4.98
N ASN A 152 4.33 16.15 -4.90
CA ASN A 152 4.97 15.43 -6.00
C ASN A 152 5.46 16.28 -7.19
N GLU A 153 5.29 17.61 -7.17
CA GLU A 153 5.67 18.48 -8.29
C GLU A 153 7.17 18.57 -8.44
N GLY A 154 7.66 18.16 -9.62
CA GLY A 154 9.07 18.13 -9.97
C GLY A 154 9.91 17.16 -9.14
N PHE A 155 9.29 16.16 -8.50
CA PHE A 155 10.01 15.07 -7.84
C PHE A 155 10.43 14.02 -8.87
N THR A 156 11.63 13.48 -8.72
CA THR A 156 12.06 12.28 -9.45
C THR A 156 11.23 11.06 -9.05
N GLY A 157 11.26 9.98 -9.82
CA GLY A 157 10.54 8.75 -9.50
C GLY A 157 10.86 8.23 -8.08
N GLY A 158 12.14 8.17 -7.72
CA GLY A 158 12.56 7.73 -6.39
C GLY A 158 12.12 8.68 -5.26
N GLU A 159 12.11 9.99 -5.51
CA GLU A 159 11.62 10.98 -4.55
C GLU A 159 10.10 10.88 -4.36
N LYS A 160 9.32 10.65 -5.43
CA LYS A 160 7.87 10.40 -5.35
C LYS A 160 7.59 9.16 -4.49
N LYS A 161 8.33 8.08 -4.69
CA LYS A 161 8.16 6.85 -3.89
C LYS A 161 8.54 7.06 -2.42
N ARG A 162 9.64 7.73 -2.14
CA ARG A 162 9.98 8.10 -0.75
C ARG A 162 8.97 9.06 -0.12
N ALA A 163 8.36 9.96 -0.91
CA ALA A 163 7.29 10.83 -0.43
C ALA A 163 6.02 10.03 -0.05
N GLU A 164 5.69 8.95 -0.77
CA GLU A 164 4.62 8.02 -0.38
C GLU A 164 4.97 7.28 0.91
N VAL A 165 6.22 6.81 1.05
CA VAL A 165 6.68 6.17 2.29
C VAL A 165 6.68 7.18 3.45
N LEU A 166 6.98 8.46 3.21
CA LEU A 166 6.81 9.52 4.23
C LEU A 166 5.34 9.69 4.64
N GLN A 167 4.39 9.64 3.68
CA GLN A 167 2.97 9.64 4.02
C GLN A 167 2.63 8.47 4.93
N MET A 168 3.10 7.26 4.62
CA MET A 168 2.93 6.07 5.46
C MET A 168 3.54 6.27 6.86
N ALA A 169 4.74 6.84 6.96
CA ALA A 169 5.42 7.12 8.24
C ALA A 169 4.64 8.11 9.12
N VAL A 170 4.05 9.13 8.50
CA VAL A 170 3.32 10.21 9.17
C VAL A 170 1.92 9.77 9.57
N LEU A 171 1.19 9.12 8.66
CA LEU A 171 -0.21 8.74 8.86
C LEU A 171 -0.38 7.46 9.68
N LYS A 172 0.66 6.62 9.74
CA LYS A 172 0.70 5.35 10.49
C LYS A 172 -0.51 4.45 10.23
N PRO A 173 -0.77 4.10 8.97
CA PRO A 173 -1.88 3.23 8.65
C PRO A 173 -1.69 1.85 9.29
N LYS A 174 -2.79 1.12 9.48
CA LYS A 174 -2.78 -0.25 9.99
C LYS A 174 -2.45 -1.25 8.87
N ILE A 175 -2.90 -0.95 7.66
CA ILE A 175 -2.73 -1.77 6.45
C ILE A 175 -2.24 -0.86 5.34
N SER A 176 -1.04 -1.11 4.83
CA SER A 176 -0.45 -0.39 3.70
C SER A 176 -0.37 -1.28 2.49
N ILE A 177 -0.94 -0.84 1.37
CA ILE A 177 -0.81 -1.49 0.07
C ILE A 177 0.11 -0.59 -0.77
N LEU A 178 1.18 -1.15 -1.32
CA LEU A 178 2.15 -0.44 -2.14
C LEU A 178 2.15 -1.05 -3.55
N ASP A 179 1.58 -0.32 -4.51
CA ASP A 179 1.47 -0.80 -5.89
C ASP A 179 2.73 -0.42 -6.68
N GLU A 180 3.52 -1.42 -7.03
CA GLU A 180 4.80 -1.32 -7.75
C GLU A 180 5.72 -0.20 -7.21
N PRO A 181 6.11 -0.25 -5.92
CA PRO A 181 6.93 0.79 -5.31
C PRO A 181 8.35 0.86 -5.89
N ASP A 182 8.75 -0.13 -6.69
CA ASP A 182 10.04 -0.23 -7.37
C ASP A 182 9.99 0.11 -8.88
N SER A 183 8.82 0.44 -9.42
CA SER A 183 8.64 0.70 -10.85
C SER A 183 9.40 1.96 -11.29
N GLY A 184 10.19 1.83 -12.37
CA GLY A 184 10.96 2.93 -12.95
C GLY A 184 12.17 3.40 -12.12
N LEU A 185 12.57 2.65 -11.09
CA LEU A 185 13.71 2.97 -10.24
C LEU A 185 14.95 2.16 -10.61
N ASP A 186 16.14 2.77 -10.46
CA ASP A 186 17.41 2.06 -10.45
C ASP A 186 17.58 1.25 -9.15
N ILE A 187 18.63 0.42 -9.08
CA ILE A 187 18.84 -0.50 -7.97
C ILE A 187 19.06 0.21 -6.64
N ASP A 188 19.76 1.35 -6.64
CA ASP A 188 20.06 2.12 -5.44
C ASP A 188 18.79 2.78 -4.88
N ALA A 189 17.95 3.31 -5.77
CA ALA A 189 16.65 3.86 -5.40
C ALA A 189 15.71 2.77 -4.87
N VAL A 190 15.67 1.57 -5.48
CA VAL A 190 14.88 0.43 -4.98
C VAL A 190 15.33 0.04 -3.57
N GLN A 191 16.63 -0.08 -3.34
CA GLN A 191 17.17 -0.41 -2.02
C GLN A 191 16.81 0.66 -0.98
N SER A 192 16.93 1.94 -1.35
CA SER A 192 16.56 3.06 -0.49
C SER A 192 15.07 3.05 -0.12
N VAL A 193 14.18 2.78 -1.08
CA VAL A 193 12.73 2.70 -0.86
C VAL A 193 12.38 1.49 0.02
N ALA A 194 12.95 0.31 -0.24
CA ALA A 194 12.72 -0.89 0.56
C ALA A 194 13.15 -0.70 2.01
N LYS A 195 14.33 -0.10 2.22
CA LYS A 195 14.83 0.24 3.56
C LYS A 195 13.90 1.22 4.28
N ALA A 196 13.43 2.25 3.58
CA ALA A 196 12.48 3.21 4.15
C ALA A 196 11.17 2.54 4.53
N ILE A 197 10.63 1.65 3.69
CA ILE A 197 9.43 0.85 4.00
C ILE A 197 9.65 0.04 5.29
N SER A 198 10.76 -0.69 5.39
CA SER A 198 11.08 -1.49 6.57
C SER A 198 11.23 -0.65 7.85
N GLN A 199 11.84 0.54 7.75
CA GLN A 199 12.03 1.45 8.89
C GLN A 199 10.73 2.09 9.39
N VAL A 200 9.77 2.38 8.49
CA VAL A 200 8.51 3.04 8.87
C VAL A 200 7.40 2.04 9.19
N ALA A 201 7.54 0.80 8.71
CA ALA A 201 6.67 -0.29 9.05
C ALA A 201 6.71 -0.54 10.56
N GLY A 202 5.68 -0.18 11.27
CA GLY A 202 5.54 -0.54 12.67
C GLY A 202 5.39 -2.05 12.83
N LYS A 203 5.78 -2.61 13.98
CA LYS A 203 5.66 -4.06 14.27
C LYS A 203 4.24 -4.62 14.11
N ASP A 204 3.24 -3.76 14.19
CA ASP A 204 1.82 -4.13 14.16
C ASP A 204 1.15 -3.76 12.82
N ALA A 205 1.85 -3.05 11.93
CA ALA A 205 1.30 -2.62 10.64
C ALA A 205 1.49 -3.71 9.57
N THR A 206 0.42 -4.08 8.91
CA THR A 206 0.45 -5.02 7.78
C THR A 206 0.87 -4.29 6.51
N ILE A 207 1.79 -4.89 5.75
CA ILE A 207 2.24 -4.36 4.47
C ILE A 207 1.94 -5.36 3.37
N ILE A 208 1.35 -4.87 2.28
CA ILE A 208 1.12 -5.65 1.06
C ILE A 208 1.86 -4.94 -0.07
N ILE A 209 2.89 -5.57 -0.60
CA ILE A 209 3.66 -5.07 -1.74
C ILE A 209 3.18 -5.78 -3.00
N ILE A 210 2.68 -5.03 -3.94
CA ILE A 210 2.32 -5.52 -5.27
C ILE A 210 3.51 -5.24 -6.19
N THR A 211 4.08 -6.27 -6.80
CA THR A 211 5.18 -6.13 -7.75
C THR A 211 5.19 -7.27 -8.75
N HIS A 212 5.87 -7.08 -9.85
CA HIS A 212 6.14 -8.14 -10.83
C HIS A 212 7.60 -8.61 -10.82
N TYR A 213 8.46 -7.95 -9.98
CA TYR A 213 9.87 -8.31 -9.81
C TYR A 213 10.19 -8.62 -8.35
N ALA A 214 11.04 -9.61 -8.11
CA ALA A 214 11.49 -9.95 -6.75
C ALA A 214 12.52 -8.97 -6.18
N ARG A 215 13.08 -8.05 -7.00
CA ARG A 215 14.21 -7.21 -6.62
C ARG A 215 13.98 -6.37 -5.35
N ILE A 216 12.80 -5.74 -5.19
CA ILE A 216 12.50 -4.95 -3.99
C ILE A 216 12.36 -5.83 -2.76
N LEU A 217 11.83 -7.03 -2.91
CA LEU A 217 11.58 -7.97 -1.82
C LEU A 217 12.87 -8.42 -1.14
N LYS A 218 13.98 -8.50 -1.90
CA LYS A 218 15.31 -8.87 -1.41
C LYS A 218 15.92 -7.84 -0.45
N PHE A 219 15.45 -6.61 -0.46
CA PHE A 219 15.93 -5.50 0.37
C PHE A 219 15.02 -5.21 1.57
N LEU A 220 13.93 -5.95 1.74
CA LEU A 220 13.06 -5.84 2.90
C LEU A 220 13.66 -6.61 4.08
N ASP A 221 13.52 -6.07 5.30
CA ASP A 221 13.96 -6.75 6.52
C ASP A 221 13.11 -7.99 6.83
N LYS A 222 11.88 -8.04 6.31
CA LYS A 222 10.90 -9.10 6.55
C LYS A 222 10.03 -9.33 5.32
N LEU A 223 9.74 -10.59 5.01
CA LEU A 223 8.74 -11.03 4.03
C LEU A 223 8.15 -12.35 4.53
N ASP A 224 6.87 -12.33 4.94
CA ASP A 224 6.22 -13.50 5.52
C ASP A 224 5.56 -14.38 4.46
N PHE A 225 4.87 -13.75 3.51
CA PHE A 225 4.10 -14.48 2.50
C PHE A 225 4.31 -13.90 1.09
N VAL A 226 4.33 -14.79 0.11
CA VAL A 226 4.32 -14.46 -1.31
C VAL A 226 3.11 -15.12 -1.95
N HIS A 227 2.31 -14.32 -2.66
CA HIS A 227 1.12 -14.76 -3.36
C HIS A 227 1.34 -14.64 -4.87
N VAL A 228 1.22 -15.76 -5.59
CA VAL A 228 1.22 -15.78 -7.05
C VAL A 228 -0.15 -15.36 -7.54
N PHE A 229 -0.23 -14.23 -8.22
CA PHE A 229 -1.48 -13.64 -8.68
C PHE A 229 -1.55 -13.66 -10.21
N ALA A 230 -2.49 -14.42 -10.76
CA ALA A 230 -2.70 -14.45 -12.20
C ALA A 230 -4.15 -14.76 -12.56
N LYS A 231 -4.58 -14.38 -13.76
CA LYS A 231 -5.94 -14.57 -14.27
C LYS A 231 -7.05 -14.02 -13.33
N GLY A 232 -6.72 -13.00 -12.53
CA GLY A 232 -7.65 -12.39 -11.56
C GLY A 232 -7.82 -13.16 -10.25
N GLN A 233 -6.90 -14.05 -9.90
CA GLN A 233 -6.97 -14.92 -8.72
C GLN A 233 -5.60 -15.07 -8.03
N VAL A 234 -5.61 -15.44 -6.74
CA VAL A 234 -4.43 -15.97 -6.04
C VAL A 234 -4.32 -17.46 -6.38
N LEU A 235 -3.29 -17.85 -7.13
CA LEU A 235 -3.09 -19.23 -7.54
C LEU A 235 -2.34 -20.05 -6.50
N LYS A 236 -1.38 -19.43 -5.84
CA LYS A 236 -0.52 -20.07 -4.85
C LYS A 236 -0.04 -19.08 -3.80
N THR A 237 0.09 -19.54 -2.58
CA THR A 237 0.73 -18.81 -1.47
C THR A 237 1.89 -19.64 -0.94
N GLY A 238 3.00 -18.99 -0.62
CA GLY A 238 4.19 -19.58 -0.03
C GLY A 238 4.99 -18.55 0.76
N ASP A 239 6.17 -18.94 1.21
CA ASP A 239 7.14 -18.08 1.87
C ASP A 239 8.01 -17.30 0.88
N ALA A 240 9.06 -16.63 1.38
CA ALA A 240 9.96 -15.82 0.56
C ALA A 240 10.64 -16.61 -0.57
N SER A 241 10.88 -17.92 -0.42
CA SER A 241 11.48 -18.77 -1.46
C SER A 241 10.65 -18.84 -2.74
N LEU A 242 9.34 -18.61 -2.61
CA LEU A 242 8.44 -18.56 -3.77
C LEU A 242 8.75 -17.37 -4.70
N ALA A 243 9.23 -16.24 -4.15
CA ALA A 243 9.66 -15.10 -4.96
C ALA A 243 10.91 -15.43 -5.79
N ASP A 244 11.89 -16.12 -5.19
CA ASP A 244 13.10 -16.54 -5.89
C ASP A 244 12.77 -17.54 -7.00
N LYS A 245 11.84 -18.46 -6.73
CA LYS A 245 11.35 -19.41 -7.76
C LYS A 245 10.68 -18.68 -8.92
N LEU A 246 9.83 -17.69 -8.65
CA LEU A 246 9.18 -16.90 -9.70
C LEU A 246 10.19 -16.10 -10.53
N GLU A 247 11.26 -15.60 -9.92
CA GLU A 247 12.32 -14.88 -10.62
C GLU A 247 13.13 -15.82 -11.53
N ALA A 248 13.40 -17.04 -11.07
CA ALA A 248 14.19 -18.02 -11.81
C ALA A 248 13.40 -18.74 -12.93
N GLU A 249 12.17 -19.13 -12.68
CA GLU A 249 11.36 -20.00 -13.55
C GLU A 249 10.21 -19.27 -14.26
N GLY A 250 9.95 -18.00 -13.92
CA GLY A 250 8.79 -17.25 -14.42
C GLY A 250 7.46 -17.72 -13.82
N TYR A 251 6.36 -17.36 -14.47
CA TYR A 251 5.00 -17.61 -13.96
C TYR A 251 4.30 -18.81 -14.62
N GLU A 252 4.84 -19.38 -15.70
CA GLU A 252 4.16 -20.39 -16.53
C GLU A 252 3.80 -21.64 -15.74
N TRP A 253 4.72 -22.17 -14.94
CA TRP A 253 4.47 -23.34 -14.09
C TRP A 253 3.31 -23.18 -13.13
N ALA A 254 3.07 -21.95 -12.61
CA ALA A 254 1.96 -21.69 -11.71
C ALA A 254 0.61 -21.59 -12.45
N LEU A 255 0.66 -21.16 -13.72
CA LEU A 255 -0.51 -21.08 -14.59
C LEU A 255 -0.99 -22.46 -15.05
N GLU A 256 -0.06 -23.41 -15.26
CA GLU A 256 -0.35 -24.80 -15.64
C GLU A 256 -0.98 -25.60 -14.50
N GLN A 257 -0.55 -25.36 -13.24
CA GLN A 257 -1.09 -26.06 -12.07
C GLN A 257 -2.52 -25.61 -11.70
N SER A 258 -3.02 -24.56 -12.32
CA SER A 258 -4.36 -23.99 -12.07
C SER A 258 -5.32 -24.16 -13.26
N ALA A 259 -4.95 -24.93 -14.24
CA ALA A 259 -5.78 -25.35 -15.37
C ALA A 259 -6.38 -26.73 -15.09
#